data_f7a2c3d63bfa14a72bca07dde6d66bd1
#
_entry.id   f7a2c3d63bfa14a72bca07dde6d66bd1
#
_cell.length_a   1.000
_cell.length_b   1.000
_cell.length_c   1.000
_cell.angle_alpha   90.00
_cell.angle_beta   90.00
_cell.angle_gamma   90.00
#
_symmetry.space_group_name_H-M   'P 1'
#
loop_
_entity.id
_entity.type
_entity.pdbx_description
1 polymer ?
#
loop_
_entity_poly.entity_id
_entity_poly.type
_entity_poly.pdbx_seq_one_letter_code
_entity_poly.pdbx_strand_id
1 'polypeptide(L)'
;MIPASANYFLFILGLLAFNLNAQETRLLNGVVTFEGEVVPDVIIENLASRQRITTDEEGTFAINGRLGDSLSVAHPDHKYFILVLGESDFEKDLLNVDLKQMSIELDEVVVEDFSHINAYDLGIIDHPVDIPTRYERRLYTTPVLCTGTP
;
A
#
# COMPACT_ATOMS: atom_id res chain seq x y z
N MET A 1 -26.06 62.75 5.81
CA MET A 1 -25.69 62.08 7.08
C MET A 1 -25.87 60.60 6.87
N ILE A 2 -24.79 59.85 6.61
CA ILE A 2 -24.86 58.39 6.42
C ILE A 2 -24.94 57.77 7.81
N PRO A 3 -25.96 56.94 8.13
CA PRO A 3 -26.11 56.35 9.44
C PRO A 3 -24.92 55.44 9.74
N ALA A 4 -24.40 55.50 10.98
CA ALA A 4 -23.23 54.74 11.41
C ALA A 4 -23.37 53.23 11.16
N SER A 5 -24.61 52.72 11.14
CA SER A 5 -24.91 51.30 10.82
C SER A 5 -24.54 50.87 9.39
N ALA A 6 -24.56 51.80 8.42
CA ALA A 6 -24.20 51.50 7.03
C ALA A 6 -22.66 51.27 6.88
N ASN A 7 -21.85 51.95 7.69
CA ASN A 7 -20.41 51.77 7.67
C ASN A 7 -19.99 50.40 8.23
N TYR A 8 -20.68 49.87 9.23
CA TYR A 8 -20.40 48.51 9.75
C TYR A 8 -20.78 47.43 8.72
N PHE A 9 -21.88 47.65 7.99
CA PHE A 9 -22.30 46.70 6.94
C PHE A 9 -21.32 46.65 5.79
N LEU A 10 -20.79 47.80 5.35
CA LEU A 10 -19.74 47.88 4.32
C LEU A 10 -18.41 47.24 4.79
N PHE A 11 -18.07 47.42 6.07
CA PHE A 11 -16.84 46.82 6.63
C PHE A 11 -16.95 45.29 6.73
N ILE A 12 -18.11 44.75 7.15
CA ILE A 12 -18.38 43.32 7.20
C ILE A 12 -18.39 42.70 5.77
N LEU A 13 -19.00 43.39 4.82
CA LEU A 13 -19.01 42.96 3.42
C LEU A 13 -17.60 42.95 2.81
N GLY A 14 -16.74 43.89 3.17
CA GLY A 14 -15.33 43.93 2.77
C GLY A 14 -14.52 42.79 3.38
N LEU A 15 -14.78 42.39 4.61
CA LEU A 15 -14.12 41.29 5.29
C LEU A 15 -14.47 39.90 4.64
N LEU A 16 -15.70 39.76 4.19
CA LEU A 16 -16.14 38.52 3.48
C LEU A 16 -15.51 38.36 2.09
N ALA A 17 -15.13 39.45 1.44
CA ALA A 17 -14.51 39.42 0.11
C ALA A 17 -13.07 38.88 0.10
N PHE A 18 -12.36 38.88 1.23
CA PHE A 18 -10.96 38.46 1.33
C PHE A 18 -10.77 36.94 1.34
N ASN A 19 -11.81 36.13 1.46
CA ASN A 19 -11.68 34.66 1.56
C ASN A 19 -11.94 33.89 0.25
N LEU A 20 -12.10 34.58 -0.88
CA LEU A 20 -12.25 33.94 -2.17
C LEU A 20 -10.86 33.64 -2.82
N ASN A 21 -9.99 32.94 -2.08
CA ASN A 21 -8.89 32.23 -2.71
C ASN A 21 -9.47 30.99 -3.42
N ALA A 22 -10.01 31.19 -4.61
CA ALA A 22 -10.33 30.09 -5.51
C ALA A 22 -9.00 29.47 -5.92
N GLN A 23 -8.60 28.41 -5.24
CA GLN A 23 -7.43 27.60 -5.65
C GLN A 23 -7.71 27.08 -7.07
N GLU A 24 -6.98 27.61 -8.04
CA GLU A 24 -7.13 27.26 -9.43
C GLU A 24 -6.82 25.78 -9.64
N THR A 25 -7.80 25.04 -10.12
CA THR A 25 -7.62 23.64 -10.50
C THR A 25 -7.09 23.61 -11.92
N ARG A 26 -5.98 22.93 -12.15
CA ARG A 26 -5.38 22.77 -13.48
C ARG A 26 -5.37 21.31 -13.89
N LEU A 27 -5.50 21.07 -15.19
CA LEU A 27 -5.31 19.74 -15.78
C LEU A 27 -3.79 19.52 -15.91
N LEU A 28 -3.31 18.45 -15.26
CA LEU A 28 -1.93 17.99 -15.34
C LEU A 28 -1.88 16.78 -16.26
N ASN A 29 -1.06 16.87 -17.29
CA ASN A 29 -0.72 15.74 -18.13
C ASN A 29 0.59 15.14 -17.62
N GLY A 30 0.69 13.83 -17.59
CA GLY A 30 1.90 13.18 -17.12
C GLY A 30 2.13 11.84 -17.80
N VAL A 31 3.31 11.30 -17.56
CA VAL A 31 3.72 9.97 -17.97
C VAL A 31 4.32 9.22 -16.78
N VAL A 32 4.00 7.95 -16.66
CA VAL A 32 4.55 7.08 -15.64
C VAL A 32 5.63 6.20 -16.27
N THR A 33 6.81 6.20 -15.64
CA THR A 33 7.96 5.41 -16.10
C THR A 33 8.53 4.58 -14.97
N PHE A 34 9.17 3.47 -15.32
CA PHE A 34 9.99 2.65 -14.45
C PHE A 34 11.29 2.30 -15.17
N GLU A 35 12.43 2.69 -14.62
CA GLU A 35 13.76 2.50 -15.22
C GLU A 35 13.86 3.01 -16.67
N GLY A 36 13.05 4.04 -17.02
CA GLY A 36 13.01 4.65 -18.35
C GLY A 36 12.02 4.01 -19.33
N GLU A 37 11.35 2.94 -18.96
CA GLU A 37 10.26 2.34 -19.72
C GLU A 37 8.90 2.85 -19.24
N VAL A 38 7.94 3.01 -20.15
CA VAL A 38 6.57 3.43 -19.82
C VAL A 38 5.80 2.30 -19.14
N VAL A 39 4.98 2.62 -18.15
CA VAL A 39 4.20 1.64 -17.40
C VAL A 39 2.71 1.90 -17.59
N PRO A 40 1.98 0.99 -18.23
CA PRO A 40 0.52 1.06 -18.34
C PRO A 40 -0.16 0.60 -17.04
N ASP A 41 -1.48 0.77 -16.97
CA ASP A 41 -2.37 0.29 -15.91
C ASP A 41 -2.02 0.79 -14.50
N VAL A 42 -1.27 1.89 -14.39
CA VAL A 42 -0.98 2.54 -13.11
C VAL A 42 -2.21 3.33 -12.64
N ILE A 43 -2.64 3.09 -11.43
CA ILE A 43 -3.74 3.81 -10.80
C ILE A 43 -3.20 5.06 -10.14
N ILE A 44 -3.73 6.22 -10.54
CA ILE A 44 -3.40 7.52 -9.95
C ILE A 44 -4.68 8.11 -9.35
N GLU A 45 -4.63 8.46 -8.08
CA GLU A 45 -5.75 9.06 -7.37
C GLU A 45 -5.33 10.36 -6.70
N ASN A 46 -6.03 11.45 -6.98
CA ASN A 46 -5.90 12.68 -6.23
C ASN A 46 -6.68 12.55 -4.92
N LEU A 47 -5.97 12.53 -3.79
CA LEU A 47 -6.55 12.30 -2.45
C LEU A 47 -7.47 13.44 -1.99
N ALA A 48 -7.27 14.66 -2.51
CA ALA A 48 -8.10 15.82 -2.17
C ALA A 48 -9.43 15.83 -2.93
N SER A 49 -9.40 15.59 -4.25
CA SER A 49 -10.59 15.58 -5.10
C SER A 49 -11.24 14.20 -5.24
N ARG A 50 -10.54 13.13 -4.83
CA ARG A 50 -10.91 11.72 -5.01
C ARG A 50 -11.10 11.32 -6.49
N GLN A 51 -10.53 12.08 -7.39
CA GLN A 51 -10.48 11.72 -8.80
C GLN A 51 -9.47 10.60 -8.99
N ARG A 52 -9.91 9.49 -9.59
CA ARG A 52 -9.07 8.33 -9.90
C ARG A 52 -9.05 8.11 -11.40
N ILE A 53 -7.89 7.82 -11.91
CA ILE A 53 -7.63 7.50 -13.32
C ILE A 53 -6.63 6.35 -13.41
N THR A 54 -6.55 5.74 -14.58
CA THR A 54 -5.55 4.70 -14.91
C THR A 54 -4.76 5.17 -16.11
N THR A 55 -3.45 4.91 -16.15
CA THR A 55 -2.61 5.22 -17.31
C THR A 55 -2.98 4.32 -18.49
N ASP A 56 -2.79 4.85 -19.70
CA ASP A 56 -3.00 4.11 -20.95
C ASP A 56 -1.80 3.21 -21.30
N GLU A 57 -1.84 2.59 -22.50
CA GLU A 57 -0.78 1.72 -23.01
C GLU A 57 0.57 2.45 -23.19
N GLU A 58 0.55 3.76 -23.32
CA GLU A 58 1.72 4.65 -23.45
C GLU A 58 2.18 5.19 -22.09
N GLY A 59 1.55 4.73 -20.98
CA GLY A 59 1.83 5.18 -19.62
C GLY A 59 1.40 6.62 -19.36
N THR A 60 0.58 7.22 -20.22
CA THR A 60 0.16 8.61 -20.08
C THR A 60 -1.12 8.74 -19.24
N PHE A 61 -1.27 9.91 -18.61
CA PHE A 61 -2.44 10.22 -17.81
C PHE A 61 -2.77 11.72 -17.84
N ALA A 62 -4.03 12.04 -17.53
CA ALA A 62 -4.49 13.41 -17.34
C ALA A 62 -5.36 13.52 -16.08
N ILE A 63 -4.94 14.29 -15.10
CA ILE A 63 -5.62 14.45 -13.82
C ILE A 63 -5.74 15.90 -13.41
N ASN A 64 -6.88 16.27 -12.80
CA ASN A 64 -7.03 17.61 -12.23
C ASN A 64 -6.35 17.68 -10.87
N GLY A 65 -5.54 18.72 -10.67
CA GLY A 65 -4.84 18.96 -9.42
C GLY A 65 -4.75 20.44 -9.07
N ARG A 66 -4.46 20.70 -7.82
CA ARG A 66 -4.17 22.01 -7.25
C ARG A 66 -2.80 21.95 -6.59
N LEU A 67 -2.22 23.12 -6.40
CA LEU A 67 -0.98 23.23 -5.62
C LEU A 67 -1.18 22.67 -4.21
N GLY A 68 -0.30 21.75 -3.80
CA GLY A 68 -0.35 21.08 -2.51
C GLY A 68 -1.24 19.83 -2.47
N ASP A 69 -1.94 19.48 -3.54
CA ASP A 69 -2.67 18.21 -3.62
C ASP A 69 -1.71 17.02 -3.57
N SER A 70 -2.18 15.92 -2.98
CA SER A 70 -1.43 14.68 -2.92
C SER A 70 -2.00 13.67 -3.91
N LEU A 71 -1.14 13.20 -4.81
CA LEU A 71 -1.45 12.12 -5.76
C LEU A 71 -0.95 10.81 -5.20
N SER A 72 -1.82 9.83 -5.03
CA SER A 72 -1.41 8.46 -4.75
C SER A 72 -1.16 7.73 -6.06
N VAL A 73 -0.07 6.99 -6.12
CA VAL A 73 0.33 6.22 -7.29
C VAL A 73 0.47 4.76 -6.86
N ALA A 74 -0.29 3.88 -7.49
CA ALA A 74 -0.35 2.47 -7.16
C ALA A 74 -0.30 1.60 -8.41
N HIS A 75 0.54 0.56 -8.37
CA HIS A 75 0.59 -0.50 -9.36
C HIS A 75 0.87 -1.83 -8.66
N PRO A 76 0.34 -2.97 -9.13
CA PRO A 76 0.52 -4.27 -8.47
C PRO A 76 1.98 -4.68 -8.26
N ASP A 77 2.84 -4.39 -9.22
CA ASP A 77 4.25 -4.83 -9.23
C ASP A 77 5.22 -3.76 -8.70
N HIS A 78 4.74 -2.56 -8.38
CA HIS A 78 5.57 -1.44 -7.95
C HIS A 78 5.18 -0.91 -6.57
N LYS A 79 6.15 -0.29 -5.91
CA LYS A 79 5.93 0.28 -4.59
C LYS A 79 4.95 1.45 -4.65
N TYR A 80 3.88 1.34 -3.85
CA TYR A 80 2.95 2.45 -3.61
C TYR A 80 3.69 3.66 -3.02
N PHE A 81 3.38 4.85 -3.53
CA PHE A 81 3.88 6.10 -2.97
C PHE A 81 2.91 7.26 -3.17
N ILE A 82 3.16 8.36 -2.45
CA ILE A 82 2.39 9.58 -2.55
C ILE A 82 3.30 10.68 -3.07
N LEU A 83 2.85 11.36 -4.13
CA LEU A 83 3.48 12.53 -4.72
C LEU A 83 2.70 13.78 -4.30
N VAL A 84 3.36 14.77 -3.73
CA VAL A 84 2.76 16.07 -3.42
C VAL A 84 3.06 17.04 -4.56
N LEU A 85 2.02 17.65 -5.14
CA LEU A 85 2.14 18.58 -6.25
C LEU A 85 2.74 19.91 -5.78
N GLY A 86 3.93 20.24 -6.29
CA GLY A 86 4.64 21.50 -6.06
C GLY A 86 4.44 22.48 -7.21
N GLU A 87 4.90 23.73 -7.04
CA GLU A 87 4.85 24.76 -8.08
C GLU A 87 5.58 24.32 -9.36
N SER A 88 6.73 23.65 -9.22
CA SER A 88 7.51 23.14 -10.34
C SER A 88 6.78 22.15 -11.23
N ASP A 89 5.77 21.44 -10.68
CA ASP A 89 5.01 20.44 -11.42
C ASP A 89 3.93 21.08 -12.31
N PHE A 90 3.51 22.30 -11.96
CA PHE A 90 2.59 23.11 -12.76
C PHE A 90 3.30 23.97 -13.82
N GLU A 91 4.60 24.16 -13.70
CA GLU A 91 5.42 24.87 -14.70
C GLU A 91 5.85 23.95 -15.85
N LYS A 92 5.83 22.63 -15.63
CA LYS A 92 6.18 21.63 -16.63
C LYS A 92 4.96 21.29 -17.48
N ASP A 93 5.17 21.13 -18.78
CA ASP A 93 4.14 20.66 -19.70
C ASP A 93 3.74 19.20 -19.45
N LEU A 94 4.67 18.42 -18.87
CA LEU A 94 4.50 17.00 -18.61
C LEU A 94 5.05 16.63 -17.22
N LEU A 95 4.20 16.04 -16.39
CA LEU A 95 4.57 15.49 -15.09
C LEU A 95 5.17 14.10 -15.28
N ASN A 96 6.47 13.95 -15.00
CA ASN A 96 7.11 12.65 -15.04
C ASN A 96 7.06 11.99 -13.66
N VAL A 97 6.46 10.81 -13.59
CA VAL A 97 6.31 10.00 -12.38
C VAL A 97 7.16 8.74 -12.52
N ASP A 98 8.26 8.66 -11.77
CA ASP A 98 9.15 7.50 -11.79
C ASP A 98 8.80 6.51 -10.68
N LEU A 99 8.41 5.29 -11.07
CA LEU A 99 8.08 4.21 -10.14
C LEU A 99 9.35 3.59 -9.55
N LYS A 100 9.24 3.09 -8.34
CA LYS A 100 10.30 2.34 -7.67
C LYS A 100 9.91 0.89 -7.54
N GLN A 101 10.88 0.00 -7.70
CA GLN A 101 10.69 -1.43 -7.50
C GLN A 101 10.19 -1.73 -6.09
N MET A 102 9.21 -2.62 -5.98
CA MET A 102 8.76 -3.17 -4.70
C MET A 102 9.79 -4.19 -4.22
N SER A 103 10.77 -3.75 -3.43
CA SER A 103 11.63 -4.66 -2.70
C SER A 103 10.86 -5.21 -1.50
N ILE A 104 10.36 -6.44 -1.61
CA ILE A 104 9.85 -7.17 -0.45
C ILE A 104 11.08 -7.73 0.24
N GLU A 105 11.61 -7.03 1.25
CA GLU A 105 12.48 -7.67 2.23
C GLU A 105 11.61 -8.69 2.98
N LEU A 106 11.76 -9.95 2.60
CA LEU A 106 11.24 -11.04 3.38
C LEU A 106 12.11 -11.10 4.62
N ASP A 107 11.59 -10.66 5.76
CA ASP A 107 12.19 -10.99 7.05
C ASP A 107 12.32 -12.52 7.10
N GLU A 108 13.54 -12.99 7.32
CA GLU A 108 13.81 -14.39 7.52
C GLU A 108 12.94 -14.85 8.70
N VAL A 109 11.90 -15.63 8.39
CA VAL A 109 11.10 -16.25 9.43
C VAL A 109 12.00 -17.30 10.06
N VAL A 110 12.61 -16.97 11.18
CA VAL A 110 13.29 -17.93 12.04
C VAL A 110 12.21 -18.90 12.53
N VAL A 111 12.14 -20.05 11.89
CA VAL A 111 11.30 -21.14 12.40
C VAL A 111 11.98 -21.64 13.66
N GLU A 112 11.52 -21.18 14.80
CA GLU A 112 11.93 -21.76 16.08
C GLU A 112 11.47 -23.22 16.07
N ASP A 113 12.43 -24.13 16.22
CA ASP A 113 12.15 -25.55 16.34
C ASP A 113 11.61 -25.84 17.75
N PHE A 114 10.32 -26.01 17.84
CA PHE A 114 9.61 -26.41 19.07
C PHE A 114 9.63 -27.93 19.32
N SER A 115 10.48 -28.68 18.62
CA SER A 115 10.59 -30.14 18.77
C SER A 115 10.94 -30.59 20.20
N HIS A 116 11.52 -29.71 21.02
CA HIS A 116 11.84 -29.94 22.42
C HIS A 116 10.66 -29.70 23.37
N ILE A 117 9.57 -29.04 22.90
CA ILE A 117 8.39 -28.81 23.73
C ILE A 117 7.50 -30.03 23.64
N ASN A 118 7.49 -30.82 24.69
CA ASN A 118 6.62 -31.99 24.82
C ASN A 118 5.73 -31.87 26.06
N ALA A 119 4.74 -32.74 26.15
CA ALA A 119 3.76 -32.70 27.23
C ALA A 119 4.36 -32.97 28.63
N TYR A 120 5.52 -33.61 28.68
CA TYR A 120 6.28 -33.84 29.92
C TYR A 120 6.92 -32.55 30.42
N ASP A 121 7.58 -31.80 29.55
CA ASP A 121 8.20 -30.51 29.90
C ASP A 121 7.17 -29.45 30.33
N LEU A 122 5.95 -29.54 29.80
CA LEU A 122 4.83 -28.69 30.18
C LEU A 122 4.12 -29.17 31.48
N GLY A 123 4.58 -30.25 32.08
CA GLY A 123 3.97 -30.82 33.33
C GLY A 123 2.57 -31.38 33.14
N ILE A 124 2.18 -31.74 31.91
CA ILE A 124 0.86 -32.30 31.60
C ILE A 124 0.83 -33.79 31.87
N ILE A 125 1.99 -34.46 31.77
CA ILE A 125 2.15 -35.91 32.03
C ILE A 125 3.34 -36.13 32.93
N ASP A 126 3.28 -37.16 33.81
CA ASP A 126 4.28 -37.45 34.82
C ASP A 126 5.48 -38.25 34.32
N HIS A 127 5.48 -38.66 33.05
CA HIS A 127 6.57 -39.44 32.46
C HIS A 127 6.75 -39.10 30.99
N PRO A 128 7.99 -39.12 30.46
CA PRO A 128 8.25 -38.86 29.05
C PRO A 128 7.59 -39.96 28.18
N VAL A 129 6.94 -39.51 27.09
CA VAL A 129 6.37 -40.44 26.09
C VAL A 129 7.39 -40.64 25.00
N ASP A 130 7.87 -41.85 24.81
CA ASP A 130 8.66 -42.21 23.64
C ASP A 130 7.76 -42.22 22.42
N ILE A 131 7.97 -41.20 21.56
CA ILE A 131 7.28 -41.12 20.27
C ILE A 131 8.07 -41.99 19.28
N PRO A 132 7.58 -43.21 18.90
CA PRO A 132 8.30 -44.05 17.99
C PRO A 132 8.47 -43.38 16.63
N THR A 133 9.64 -43.49 16.06
CA THR A 133 9.95 -42.95 14.74
C THR A 133 9.06 -43.60 13.68
N ARG A 134 9.00 -42.99 12.50
CA ARG A 134 8.19 -43.53 11.39
C ARG A 134 8.56 -44.95 10.99
N TYR A 135 9.82 -45.35 11.22
CA TYR A 135 10.30 -46.73 10.96
C TYR A 135 9.89 -47.70 12.05
N GLU A 136 9.97 -47.32 13.31
CA GLU A 136 9.53 -48.12 14.45
C GLU A 136 8.03 -48.40 14.42
N ARG A 137 7.21 -47.41 14.07
CA ARG A 137 5.76 -47.61 13.89
C ARG A 137 5.41 -48.66 12.84
N ARG A 138 6.25 -48.82 11.78
CA ARG A 138 6.03 -49.88 10.78
C ARG A 138 6.35 -51.25 11.31
N LEU A 139 7.27 -51.43 12.24
CA LEU A 139 7.61 -52.72 12.85
C LEU A 139 6.46 -53.25 13.71
N TYR A 140 5.74 -52.35 14.40
CA TYR A 140 4.60 -52.73 15.26
C TYR A 140 3.31 -53.03 14.47
N THR A 141 3.22 -52.64 13.21
CA THR A 141 2.02 -52.86 12.37
C THR A 141 2.16 -54.03 11.39
N THR A 142 3.31 -54.67 11.32
CA THR A 142 3.47 -55.88 10.49
C THR A 142 2.85 -57.08 11.21
N PRO A 143 1.78 -57.68 10.68
CA PRO A 143 1.24 -58.91 11.30
C PRO A 143 2.29 -60.00 11.19
N VAL A 144 2.71 -60.53 12.33
CA VAL A 144 3.52 -61.74 12.39
C VAL A 144 2.66 -62.88 11.83
N LEU A 145 2.93 -63.31 10.60
CA LEU A 145 2.36 -64.52 10.08
C LEU A 145 2.95 -65.68 10.90
N CYS A 146 2.18 -66.13 11.88
CA CYS A 146 2.46 -67.43 12.52
C CYS A 146 2.20 -68.52 11.48
N THR A 147 3.24 -68.95 10.77
CA THR A 147 3.24 -70.20 10.05
C THR A 147 3.33 -71.31 11.06
N GLY A 148 2.17 -71.81 11.49
CA GLY A 148 2.07 -73.10 12.15
C GLY A 148 2.34 -74.19 11.16
N THR A 149 3.38 -74.99 11.39
CA THR A 149 3.64 -76.27 10.73
C THR A 149 3.19 -77.42 11.64
N PRO A 150 2.68 -78.54 11.08
CA PRO A 150 1.93 -79.58 11.75
C PRO A 150 2.78 -80.38 12.70
#